data_8c97d92b88920940dba784f55907efc3
#
_entry.id   8c97d92b88920940dba784f55907efc3
#
_cell.length_a   1.000
_cell.length_b   1.000
_cell.length_c   1.000
_cell.angle_alpha   90.00
_cell.angle_beta   90.00
_cell.angle_gamma   90.00
#
_symmetry.space_group_name_H-M   'P 1'
#
loop_
_entity.id
_entity.type
_entity.pdbx_description
1 polymer ?
#
loop_
_entity_poly.entity_id
_entity_poly.type
_entity_poly.pdbx_seq_one_letter_code
_entity_poly.pdbx_strand_id
1 'polypeptide(L)'
;MGQRIPRRDFLKASVALAMGGGALQAGAARAGQAAVSTADAKLEWRNKRPEMRYRKLGRTGFMISEMVCGGDPISPTNNRHVELAIEMGLNYLDTAPEYGEGQSERGYGAIIQGAKRDRVFVNTKISAFPEARFAAYEMLYARLNRDEQAAILREVSEDIERRRVTVPNYFGNYFNGQIRQVEEAALANAMEKNYGAKIDRPRVYVKTIIDSLEGSLKRLQTDHVDLMMCPHACSSPAEVQIHEIYEAFELLRKQGKVRYLGVSAHNDPAGVLKAAIETGVYSLAMVACNILNWHYVAPVVEQAYKQDFGVIAMKTSQVIFQPDRSTTPVPERAALLEQTIPGDMNLHQKAYRFVLNNPHVSAVISQMENEKQVRENLPVVRA
;
A
#
# COMPACT_ATOMS: atom_id res chain seq x y z
N MET A 1 -3.86 27.96 16.46
CA MET A 1 -4.51 26.90 17.26
C MET A 1 -5.80 26.55 16.55
N GLY A 2 -5.78 25.58 15.63
CA GLY A 2 -6.97 25.09 14.94
C GLY A 2 -7.73 24.14 15.85
N GLN A 3 -9.01 24.41 16.08
CA GLN A 3 -9.87 23.48 16.79
C GLN A 3 -9.99 22.19 15.97
N ARG A 4 -9.49 21.08 16.54
CA ARG A 4 -9.71 19.74 16.00
C ARG A 4 -11.21 19.43 16.08
N ILE A 5 -11.78 18.85 15.01
CA ILE A 5 -13.17 18.40 14.98
C ILE A 5 -13.39 17.47 16.18
N PRO A 6 -14.34 17.76 17.09
CA PRO A 6 -14.60 16.90 18.23
C PRO A 6 -15.10 15.54 17.75
N ARG A 7 -14.45 14.45 18.16
CA ARG A 7 -14.81 13.05 17.85
C ARG A 7 -16.31 12.72 17.99
N ARG A 8 -17.00 13.40 18.91
CA ARG A 8 -18.42 13.18 19.21
C ARG A 8 -19.37 13.69 18.13
N ASP A 9 -19.00 14.71 17.38
CA ASP A 9 -19.88 15.33 16.40
C ASP A 9 -19.81 14.61 15.05
N PHE A 10 -18.66 14.05 14.70
CA PHE A 10 -18.49 13.21 13.51
C PHE A 10 -19.31 11.91 13.62
N LEU A 11 -19.20 11.18 14.72
CA LEU A 11 -19.96 9.94 14.97
C LEU A 11 -21.48 10.15 15.07
N LYS A 12 -21.94 11.31 15.55
CA LYS A 12 -23.39 11.63 15.63
C LYS A 12 -24.01 11.93 14.28
N ALA A 13 -23.27 12.52 13.35
CA ALA A 13 -23.73 12.77 11.98
C ALA A 13 -23.91 11.46 11.19
N SER A 14 -23.03 10.48 11.41
CA SER A 14 -23.05 9.18 10.71
C SER A 14 -24.23 8.27 11.07
N VAL A 15 -24.82 8.43 12.26
CA VAL A 15 -25.91 7.56 12.78
C VAL A 15 -27.32 8.09 12.40
N ALA A 16 -27.45 9.35 12.02
CA ALA A 16 -28.77 9.99 11.85
C ALA A 16 -29.35 9.91 10.42
N LEU A 17 -28.66 9.36 9.42
CA LEU A 17 -29.06 9.43 8.00
C LEU A 17 -29.36 8.09 7.29
N ALA A 18 -29.72 7.06 8.01
CA ALA A 18 -30.07 5.75 7.41
C ALA A 18 -31.53 5.66 6.95
N MET A 19 -32.06 6.65 6.22
CA MET A 19 -33.34 6.50 5.50
C MET A 19 -33.45 7.47 4.31
N GLY A 20 -33.41 6.97 3.06
CA GLY A 20 -33.86 7.70 1.88
C GLY A 20 -33.06 7.43 0.60
N GLY A 21 -33.54 6.54 -0.25
CA GLY A 21 -32.90 6.17 -1.52
C GLY A 21 -33.22 7.11 -2.70
N GLY A 22 -32.39 7.07 -3.72
CA GLY A 22 -32.63 7.70 -5.02
C GLY A 22 -31.41 7.63 -5.94
N ALA A 23 -31.51 6.90 -7.04
CA ALA A 23 -30.46 6.71 -8.03
C ALA A 23 -30.37 7.88 -9.02
N LEU A 24 -29.18 8.33 -9.36
CA LEU A 24 -28.90 9.14 -10.55
C LEU A 24 -27.56 8.75 -11.18
N GLN A 25 -27.62 8.38 -12.47
CA GLN A 25 -26.47 8.10 -13.33
C GLN A 25 -25.77 9.39 -13.75
N ALA A 26 -24.48 9.45 -13.71
CA ALA A 26 -23.66 10.48 -14.33
C ALA A 26 -22.57 9.84 -15.21
N GLY A 27 -22.52 10.24 -16.46
CA GLY A 27 -21.59 9.74 -17.47
C GLY A 27 -20.17 10.26 -17.27
N ALA A 28 -19.20 9.38 -17.44
CA ALA A 28 -17.77 9.67 -17.36
C ALA A 28 -17.21 10.00 -18.76
N ALA A 29 -16.55 11.15 -18.86
CA ALA A 29 -15.75 11.53 -20.04
C ALA A 29 -14.45 10.71 -20.07
N ARG A 30 -14.20 9.99 -21.17
CA ARG A 30 -12.96 9.26 -21.43
C ARG A 30 -11.83 10.24 -21.78
N ALA A 31 -10.85 10.41 -20.90
CA ALA A 31 -9.55 10.97 -21.24
C ALA A 31 -8.68 9.90 -21.92
N GLY A 32 -8.00 10.26 -22.99
CA GLY A 32 -7.24 9.33 -23.84
C GLY A 32 -6.15 8.57 -23.06
N GLN A 33 -6.29 7.26 -23.04
CA GLN A 33 -5.33 6.32 -22.48
C GLN A 33 -4.19 6.09 -23.49
N ALA A 34 -2.98 6.49 -23.14
CA ALA A 34 -1.79 5.88 -23.72
C ALA A 34 -1.63 4.49 -23.08
N ALA A 35 -2.12 3.45 -23.78
CA ALA A 35 -1.92 2.07 -23.37
C ALA A 35 -0.41 1.79 -23.29
N VAL A 36 0.10 1.42 -22.11
CA VAL A 36 1.43 0.83 -21.98
C VAL A 36 1.39 -0.49 -22.75
N SER A 37 2.18 -0.58 -23.83
CA SER A 37 2.29 -1.76 -24.66
C SER A 37 2.63 -2.97 -23.79
N THR A 38 1.79 -4.00 -23.84
CA THR A 38 2.04 -5.33 -23.25
C THR A 38 2.94 -6.18 -24.15
N ALA A 39 4.02 -5.58 -24.70
CA ALA A 39 5.11 -6.38 -25.25
C ALA A 39 5.71 -7.19 -24.09
N ASP A 40 5.94 -8.49 -24.28
CA ASP A 40 6.50 -9.39 -23.28
C ASP A 40 7.70 -8.74 -22.57
N ALA A 41 7.45 -8.20 -21.37
CA ALA A 41 8.52 -7.59 -20.59
C ALA A 41 9.57 -8.67 -20.34
N LYS A 42 10.80 -8.44 -20.81
CA LYS A 42 11.92 -9.37 -20.60
C LYS A 42 12.06 -9.59 -19.10
N LEU A 43 12.03 -10.87 -18.69
CA LEU A 43 12.16 -11.23 -17.27
C LEU A 43 13.51 -10.75 -16.74
N GLU A 44 13.47 -9.97 -15.66
CA GLU A 44 14.63 -9.46 -14.96
C GLU A 44 14.85 -10.23 -13.66
N TRP A 45 16.01 -10.85 -13.56
CA TRP A 45 16.44 -11.65 -12.43
C TRP A 45 17.55 -10.93 -11.66
N ARG A 46 17.35 -10.80 -10.35
CA ARG A 46 18.39 -10.34 -9.43
C ARG A 46 18.52 -11.35 -8.31
N ASN A 47 19.75 -11.61 -7.85
CA ASN A 47 20.06 -12.51 -6.73
C ASN A 47 19.37 -13.88 -6.80
N LYS A 48 19.24 -14.47 -7.98
CA LYS A 48 18.60 -15.78 -8.16
C LYS A 48 19.35 -16.87 -7.41
N ARG A 49 18.64 -17.65 -6.57
CA ARG A 49 19.14 -18.82 -5.86
C ARG A 49 18.26 -20.02 -6.17
N PRO A 50 18.82 -21.23 -6.36
CA PRO A 50 18.02 -22.42 -6.70
C PRO A 50 17.07 -22.82 -5.56
N GLU A 51 17.42 -22.52 -4.30
CA GLU A 51 16.62 -22.87 -3.13
C GLU A 51 15.47 -21.89 -2.82
N MET A 52 15.36 -20.78 -3.57
CA MET A 52 14.36 -19.76 -3.36
C MET A 52 13.33 -19.78 -4.48
N ARG A 53 12.05 -19.68 -4.14
CA ARG A 53 10.97 -19.52 -5.12
C ARG A 53 10.78 -18.05 -5.47
N TYR A 54 10.57 -17.80 -6.76
CA TYR A 54 10.35 -16.48 -7.32
C TYR A 54 9.09 -16.47 -8.16
N ARG A 55 8.41 -15.32 -8.17
CA ARG A 55 7.27 -15.05 -9.07
C ARG A 55 7.46 -13.73 -9.79
N LYS A 56 6.86 -13.63 -10.96
CA LYS A 56 6.82 -12.40 -11.74
C LYS A 56 5.96 -11.35 -11.01
N LEU A 57 6.47 -10.12 -10.91
CA LEU A 57 5.73 -8.97 -10.37
C LEU A 57 5.01 -8.26 -11.52
N GLY A 58 3.96 -8.87 -12.04
CA GLY A 58 3.17 -8.31 -13.12
C GLY A 58 4.00 -7.78 -14.30
N ARG A 59 3.51 -6.74 -14.94
CA ARG A 59 4.13 -6.12 -16.13
C ARG A 59 5.51 -5.48 -15.89
N THR A 60 6.01 -5.45 -14.67
CA THR A 60 7.38 -4.99 -14.40
C THR A 60 8.43 -5.95 -14.99
N GLY A 61 8.09 -7.21 -15.18
CA GLY A 61 9.02 -8.26 -15.56
C GLY A 61 9.98 -8.69 -14.45
N PHE A 62 9.92 -8.08 -13.26
CA PHE A 62 10.78 -8.44 -12.13
C PHE A 62 10.42 -9.81 -11.57
N MET A 63 11.42 -10.68 -11.48
CA MET A 63 11.31 -11.96 -10.81
C MET A 63 11.71 -11.79 -9.35
N ILE A 64 10.70 -11.55 -8.49
CA ILE A 64 10.91 -11.31 -7.07
C ILE A 64 10.74 -12.58 -6.24
N SER A 65 11.48 -12.68 -5.12
CA SER A 65 11.27 -13.75 -4.14
C SER A 65 9.81 -13.71 -3.63
N GLU A 66 9.17 -14.87 -3.45
CA GLU A 66 7.78 -14.96 -2.96
C GLU A 66 7.59 -14.36 -1.56
N MET A 67 8.67 -14.03 -0.87
CA MET A 67 8.67 -13.22 0.34
C MET A 67 9.55 -11.98 0.13
N VAL A 68 9.04 -10.81 0.52
CA VAL A 68 9.75 -9.54 0.45
C VAL A 68 10.03 -9.00 1.87
N CYS A 69 11.13 -8.26 2.02
CA CYS A 69 11.53 -7.73 3.31
C CYS A 69 10.83 -6.39 3.58
N GLY A 70 10.02 -6.36 4.64
CA GLY A 70 9.39 -5.13 5.14
C GLY A 70 10.37 -4.30 5.97
N GLY A 71 10.45 -3.02 5.66
CA GLY A 71 11.49 -2.12 6.19
C GLY A 71 11.15 -1.41 7.50
N ASP A 72 9.93 -1.52 8.01
CA ASP A 72 9.52 -0.74 9.19
C ASP A 72 10.45 -0.88 10.42
N PRO A 73 10.97 -2.10 10.78
CA PRO A 73 11.91 -2.24 11.89
C PRO A 73 13.39 -1.96 11.52
N ILE A 74 13.68 -1.67 10.26
CA ILE A 74 15.04 -1.52 9.76
C ILE A 74 15.61 -0.15 10.15
N SER A 75 16.90 -0.14 10.53
CA SER A 75 17.66 1.06 10.81
C SER A 75 19.15 0.82 10.56
N PRO A 76 20.02 1.84 10.56
CA PRO A 76 21.47 1.64 10.44
C PRO A 76 22.07 0.74 11.52
N THR A 77 21.43 0.64 12.68
CA THR A 77 21.86 -0.23 13.80
C THR A 77 21.14 -1.58 13.85
N ASN A 78 20.11 -1.79 13.01
CA ASN A 78 19.34 -3.03 12.91
C ASN A 78 19.09 -3.40 11.45
N ASN A 79 20.12 -3.74 10.69
CA ASN A 79 20.02 -4.11 9.27
C ASN A 79 20.79 -5.38 8.88
N ARG A 80 21.64 -5.93 9.74
CA ARG A 80 22.51 -7.09 9.41
C ARG A 80 21.72 -8.34 9.01
N HIS A 81 20.56 -8.57 9.60
CA HIS A 81 19.70 -9.71 9.25
C HIS A 81 19.12 -9.59 7.84
N VAL A 82 19.05 -8.38 7.26
CA VAL A 82 18.65 -8.18 5.86
C VAL A 82 19.74 -8.67 4.90
N GLU A 83 21.01 -8.50 5.24
CA GLU A 83 22.12 -9.07 4.45
C GLU A 83 22.02 -10.60 4.41
N LEU A 84 21.73 -11.23 5.57
CA LEU A 84 21.47 -12.67 5.63
C LEU A 84 20.29 -13.06 4.72
N ALA A 85 19.17 -12.31 4.74
CA ALA A 85 18.03 -12.60 3.89
C ALA A 85 18.41 -12.50 2.39
N ILE A 86 19.19 -11.50 2.00
CA ILE A 86 19.70 -11.35 0.63
C ILE A 86 20.63 -12.52 0.27
N GLU A 87 21.50 -12.97 1.17
CA GLU A 87 22.36 -14.14 0.95
C GLU A 87 21.55 -15.41 0.74
N MET A 88 20.41 -15.55 1.41
CA MET A 88 19.46 -16.66 1.25
C MET A 88 18.58 -16.54 -0.02
N GLY A 89 18.70 -15.48 -0.82
CA GLY A 89 17.99 -15.33 -2.10
C GLY A 89 16.88 -14.30 -2.15
N LEU A 90 16.55 -13.64 -1.01
CA LEU A 90 15.62 -12.53 -1.02
C LEU A 90 16.16 -11.39 -1.91
N ASN A 91 15.30 -10.80 -2.74
CA ASN A 91 15.73 -9.79 -3.70
C ASN A 91 14.80 -8.57 -3.82
N TYR A 92 13.87 -8.39 -2.87
CA TYR A 92 12.99 -7.21 -2.86
C TYR A 92 12.97 -6.58 -1.47
N LEU A 93 13.29 -5.29 -1.40
CA LEU A 93 13.32 -4.49 -0.18
C LEU A 93 12.23 -3.42 -0.24
N ASP A 94 11.35 -3.39 0.77
CA ASP A 94 10.29 -2.42 0.91
C ASP A 94 10.59 -1.44 2.05
N THR A 95 10.56 -0.14 1.77
CA THR A 95 10.76 0.90 2.77
C THR A 95 9.78 2.07 2.59
N ALA A 96 9.89 3.06 3.46
CA ALA A 96 9.16 4.33 3.39
C ALA A 96 9.90 5.42 4.21
N PRO A 97 9.73 6.71 3.85
CA PRO A 97 10.32 7.82 4.60
C PRO A 97 9.77 7.93 6.02
N GLU A 98 8.55 7.48 6.31
CA GLU A 98 7.95 7.50 7.65
C GLU A 98 8.48 6.37 8.56
N TYR A 99 9.08 5.32 8.02
CA TYR A 99 9.60 4.22 8.81
C TYR A 99 10.81 4.66 9.63
N GLY A 100 10.59 4.87 10.95
CA GLY A 100 11.57 5.39 11.86
C GLY A 100 12.13 6.76 11.42
N GLU A 101 11.28 7.63 10.85
CA GLU A 101 11.68 8.97 10.36
C GLU A 101 12.85 8.90 9.36
N GLY A 102 12.76 7.97 8.43
CA GLY A 102 13.76 7.72 7.39
C GLY A 102 14.94 6.84 7.83
N GLN A 103 14.93 6.30 9.06
CA GLN A 103 15.98 5.37 9.50
C GLN A 103 15.96 4.08 8.71
N SER A 104 14.77 3.60 8.27
CA SER A 104 14.66 2.44 7.41
C SER A 104 15.37 2.63 6.06
N GLU A 105 15.16 3.77 5.41
CA GLU A 105 15.84 4.09 4.16
C GLU A 105 17.37 4.21 4.36
N ARG A 106 17.84 4.82 5.46
CA ARG A 106 19.27 4.86 5.79
C ARG A 106 19.84 3.47 6.09
N GLY A 107 19.06 2.62 6.76
CA GLY A 107 19.46 1.25 7.06
C GLY A 107 19.65 0.42 5.81
N TYR A 108 18.70 0.48 4.87
CA TYR A 108 18.85 -0.17 3.57
C TYR A 108 19.95 0.47 2.73
N GLY A 109 20.03 1.81 2.71
CA GLY A 109 21.11 2.53 2.03
C GLY A 109 22.49 2.04 2.43
N ALA A 110 22.73 1.74 3.71
CA ALA A 110 24.01 1.24 4.20
C ALA A 110 24.39 -0.15 3.64
N ILE A 111 23.40 -1.00 3.32
CA ILE A 111 23.67 -2.39 2.87
C ILE A 111 23.61 -2.59 1.36
N ILE A 112 22.99 -1.66 0.60
CA ILE A 112 22.84 -1.80 -0.86
C ILE A 112 23.89 -1.04 -1.67
N GLN A 113 25.04 -0.70 -1.09
CA GLN A 113 26.06 0.08 -1.78
C GLN A 113 26.80 -0.71 -2.88
N GLY A 114 27.20 0.00 -3.93
CA GLY A 114 27.96 -0.57 -5.04
C GLY A 114 27.23 -1.73 -5.73
N ALA A 115 27.94 -2.78 -6.05
CA ALA A 115 27.38 -3.97 -6.73
C ALA A 115 26.26 -4.69 -5.96
N LYS A 116 26.10 -4.42 -4.66
CA LYS A 116 24.96 -4.97 -3.91
C LYS A 116 23.62 -4.37 -4.34
N ARG A 117 23.62 -3.12 -4.89
CA ARG A 117 22.40 -2.47 -5.42
C ARG A 117 21.75 -3.28 -6.55
N ASP A 118 22.54 -3.90 -7.39
CA ASP A 118 22.07 -4.71 -8.53
C ASP A 118 21.52 -6.07 -8.11
N ARG A 119 21.68 -6.46 -6.85
CA ARG A 119 21.15 -7.72 -6.31
C ARG A 119 19.71 -7.61 -5.85
N VAL A 120 19.17 -6.41 -5.69
CA VAL A 120 17.84 -6.21 -5.09
C VAL A 120 17.00 -5.21 -5.87
N PHE A 121 15.70 -5.42 -5.90
CA PHE A 121 14.69 -4.44 -6.27
C PHE A 121 14.35 -3.61 -5.03
N VAL A 122 14.45 -2.30 -5.15
CA VAL A 122 14.19 -1.36 -4.05
C VAL A 122 12.89 -0.62 -4.31
N ASN A 123 12.00 -0.67 -3.34
CA ASN A 123 10.75 0.08 -3.31
C ASN A 123 10.77 1.08 -2.15
N THR A 124 10.37 2.32 -2.42
CA THR A 124 10.01 3.29 -1.37
C THR A 124 8.60 3.84 -1.60
N LYS A 125 8.09 4.63 -0.66
CA LYS A 125 6.71 5.12 -0.68
C LYS A 125 6.68 6.64 -0.55
N ILE A 126 5.61 7.25 -1.04
CA ILE A 126 5.40 8.69 -0.95
C ILE A 126 4.36 8.97 0.15
N SER A 127 4.80 9.03 1.39
CA SER A 127 3.93 9.29 2.55
C SER A 127 3.51 10.76 2.64
N ALA A 128 4.39 11.68 2.24
CA ALA A 128 4.13 13.12 2.30
C ALA A 128 2.97 13.57 1.40
N PHE A 129 2.65 12.86 0.33
CA PHE A 129 1.57 13.25 -0.59
C PHE A 129 0.18 13.16 0.04
N PRO A 130 -0.28 12.01 0.60
CA PRO A 130 -1.58 11.95 1.27
C PRO A 130 -1.65 12.91 2.46
N GLU A 131 -0.59 13.06 3.25
CA GLU A 131 -0.55 14.00 4.37
C GLU A 131 -0.74 15.46 3.92
N ALA A 132 -0.03 15.91 2.89
CA ALA A 132 -0.15 17.26 2.34
C ALA A 132 -1.56 17.50 1.78
N ARG A 133 -2.13 16.50 1.09
CA ARG A 133 -3.49 16.55 0.55
C ARG A 133 -4.52 16.68 1.66
N PHE A 134 -4.44 15.84 2.69
CA PHE A 134 -5.38 15.86 3.81
C PHE A 134 -5.29 17.18 4.57
N ALA A 135 -4.09 17.66 4.88
CA ALA A 135 -3.88 18.93 5.55
C ALA A 135 -4.45 20.13 4.76
N ALA A 136 -4.25 20.14 3.43
CA ALA A 136 -4.77 21.22 2.58
C ALA A 136 -6.30 21.27 2.60
N TYR A 137 -6.97 20.12 2.50
CA TYR A 137 -8.44 20.08 2.52
C TYR A 137 -9.03 20.24 3.91
N GLU A 138 -8.39 19.77 4.97
CA GLU A 138 -8.80 20.04 6.35
C GLU A 138 -8.79 21.54 6.66
N MET A 139 -7.71 22.24 6.26
CA MET A 139 -7.64 23.70 6.41
C MET A 139 -8.73 24.45 5.62
N LEU A 140 -9.06 23.95 4.43
CA LEU A 140 -10.10 24.55 3.61
C LEU A 140 -11.49 24.26 4.19
N TYR A 141 -11.75 23.02 4.62
CA TYR A 141 -12.98 22.61 5.29
C TYR A 141 -13.26 23.44 6.54
N ALA A 142 -12.26 23.72 7.36
CA ALA A 142 -12.39 24.52 8.57
C ALA A 142 -12.85 25.99 8.31
N ARG A 143 -12.76 26.48 7.08
CA ARG A 143 -13.20 27.82 6.66
C ARG A 143 -14.60 27.87 6.08
N LEU A 144 -15.21 26.72 5.84
CA LEU A 144 -16.57 26.60 5.34
C LEU A 144 -17.58 27.00 6.42
N ASN A 145 -18.74 27.50 6.02
CA ASN A 145 -19.84 27.72 6.94
C ASN A 145 -20.47 26.37 7.38
N ARG A 146 -21.37 26.42 8.37
CA ARG A 146 -21.95 25.21 8.96
C ARG A 146 -22.75 24.36 7.97
N ASP A 147 -23.47 25.00 7.05
CA ASP A 147 -24.30 24.28 6.08
C ASP A 147 -23.43 23.58 5.02
N GLU A 148 -22.38 24.25 4.57
CA GLU A 148 -21.36 23.67 3.67
C GLU A 148 -20.63 22.50 4.34
N GLN A 149 -20.20 22.66 5.62
CA GLN A 149 -19.56 21.58 6.36
C GLN A 149 -20.50 20.37 6.51
N ALA A 150 -21.78 20.61 6.83
CA ALA A 150 -22.77 19.55 6.94
C ALA A 150 -23.01 18.83 5.60
N ALA A 151 -22.98 19.55 4.47
CA ALA A 151 -23.09 18.96 3.15
C ALA A 151 -21.89 18.04 2.84
N ILE A 152 -20.67 18.50 3.12
CA ILE A 152 -19.44 17.69 2.95
C ILE A 152 -19.49 16.44 3.83
N LEU A 153 -19.89 16.54 5.11
CA LEU A 153 -19.99 15.37 6.00
C LEU A 153 -21.02 14.34 5.53
N ARG A 154 -22.11 14.77 4.91
CA ARG A 154 -23.05 13.83 4.25
C ARG A 154 -22.38 13.06 3.12
N GLU A 155 -21.65 13.75 2.22
CA GLU A 155 -20.92 13.09 1.13
C GLU A 155 -19.88 12.10 1.68
N VAL A 156 -19.19 12.44 2.76
CA VAL A 156 -18.22 11.53 3.44
C VAL A 156 -18.91 10.27 3.94
N SER A 157 -20.03 10.41 4.65
CA SER A 157 -20.79 9.26 5.18
C SER A 157 -21.30 8.37 4.06
N GLU A 158 -21.90 8.97 3.03
CA GLU A 158 -22.39 8.24 1.85
C GLU A 158 -21.28 7.50 1.11
N ASP A 159 -20.07 8.08 1.00
CA ASP A 159 -18.92 7.40 0.36
C ASP A 159 -18.46 6.18 1.15
N ILE A 160 -18.30 6.32 2.48
CA ILE A 160 -17.87 5.22 3.35
C ILE A 160 -18.90 4.09 3.35
N GLU A 161 -20.19 4.40 3.45
CA GLU A 161 -21.28 3.42 3.41
C GLU A 161 -21.34 2.71 2.06
N ARG A 162 -21.30 3.44 0.97
CA ARG A 162 -21.35 2.90 -0.40
C ARG A 162 -20.19 1.94 -0.67
N ARG A 163 -18.98 2.28 -0.21
CA ARG A 163 -17.79 1.43 -0.37
C ARG A 163 -17.77 0.23 0.58
N ARG A 164 -18.58 0.25 1.64
CA ARG A 164 -18.69 -0.81 2.64
C ARG A 164 -17.35 -1.20 3.26
N VAL A 165 -16.43 -0.25 3.40
CA VAL A 165 -15.05 -0.52 3.86
C VAL A 165 -14.96 -0.93 5.32
N THR A 166 -16.00 -0.66 6.12
CA THR A 166 -16.06 -0.98 7.56
C THR A 166 -16.75 -2.29 7.89
N VAL A 167 -17.17 -3.07 6.85
CA VAL A 167 -17.84 -4.35 7.12
C VAL A 167 -16.89 -5.34 7.82
N PRO A 168 -17.42 -6.22 8.69
CA PRO A 168 -16.63 -7.22 9.38
C PRO A 168 -15.76 -8.04 8.42
N ASN A 169 -14.56 -8.39 8.88
CA ASN A 169 -13.55 -9.14 8.15
C ASN A 169 -12.92 -8.43 6.93
N TYR A 170 -13.55 -7.41 6.35
CA TYR A 170 -12.91 -6.58 5.33
C TYR A 170 -12.00 -5.54 5.97
N PHE A 171 -12.51 -4.82 6.97
CA PHE A 171 -11.73 -3.88 7.78
C PHE A 171 -10.94 -4.64 8.86
N GLY A 172 -9.63 -4.74 8.69
CA GLY A 172 -8.79 -5.60 9.53
C GLY A 172 -8.47 -5.04 10.92
N ASN A 173 -8.67 -3.74 11.15
CA ASN A 173 -8.30 -3.03 12.38
C ASN A 173 -6.85 -3.36 12.83
N TYR A 174 -5.89 -3.13 11.93
CA TYR A 174 -4.48 -3.52 12.13
C TYR A 174 -3.74 -2.65 13.12
N PHE A 175 -4.21 -1.42 13.36
CA PHE A 175 -3.61 -0.45 14.27
C PHE A 175 -4.65 0.56 14.76
N ASN A 176 -4.36 1.18 15.90
CA ASN A 176 -5.23 2.20 16.49
C ASN A 176 -5.34 3.42 15.57
N GLY A 177 -6.57 3.90 15.35
CA GLY A 177 -6.84 5.05 14.49
C GLY A 177 -6.91 4.73 12.99
N GLN A 178 -6.88 3.47 12.59
CA GLN A 178 -7.02 3.08 11.19
C GLN A 178 -8.28 3.64 10.53
N ILE A 179 -9.42 3.64 11.23
CA ILE A 179 -10.68 4.22 10.73
C ILE A 179 -10.54 5.71 10.38
N ARG A 180 -9.71 6.44 11.13
CA ARG A 180 -9.46 7.85 10.87
C ARG A 180 -8.84 8.08 9.48
N GLN A 181 -7.98 7.20 9.01
CA GLN A 181 -7.42 7.31 7.65
C GLN A 181 -8.51 7.18 6.58
N VAL A 182 -9.52 6.34 6.80
CA VAL A 182 -10.69 6.24 5.90
C VAL A 182 -11.49 7.53 5.89
N GLU A 183 -11.73 8.11 7.05
CA GLU A 183 -12.46 9.36 7.24
C GLU A 183 -11.73 10.56 6.62
N GLU A 184 -10.42 10.67 6.84
CA GLU A 184 -9.56 11.73 6.27
C GLU A 184 -9.52 11.64 4.73
N ALA A 185 -9.39 10.44 4.18
CA ALA A 185 -9.42 10.23 2.74
C ALA A 185 -10.79 10.58 2.13
N ALA A 186 -11.89 10.16 2.77
CA ALA A 186 -13.24 10.48 2.33
C ALA A 186 -13.52 11.98 2.39
N LEU A 187 -13.08 12.66 3.46
CA LEU A 187 -13.17 14.12 3.59
C LEU A 187 -12.39 14.82 2.47
N ALA A 188 -11.15 14.41 2.23
CA ALA A 188 -10.34 14.99 1.18
C ALA A 188 -10.94 14.76 -0.21
N ASN A 189 -11.55 13.59 -0.47
CA ASN A 189 -12.25 13.31 -1.73
C ASN A 189 -13.47 14.22 -1.93
N ALA A 190 -14.33 14.37 -0.91
CA ALA A 190 -15.48 15.25 -0.97
C ALA A 190 -15.06 16.72 -1.15
N MET A 191 -14.05 17.16 -0.42
CA MET A 191 -13.49 18.50 -0.56
C MET A 191 -12.86 18.74 -1.92
N GLU A 192 -12.12 17.78 -2.47
CA GLU A 192 -11.50 17.88 -3.79
C GLU A 192 -12.54 18.01 -4.89
N LYS A 193 -13.58 17.21 -4.83
CA LYS A 193 -14.72 17.27 -5.76
C LYS A 193 -15.38 18.66 -5.79
N ASN A 194 -15.59 19.26 -4.64
CA ASN A 194 -16.36 20.50 -4.49
C ASN A 194 -15.46 21.77 -4.52
N TYR A 195 -14.23 21.67 -4.06
CA TYR A 195 -13.34 22.81 -3.82
C TYR A 195 -11.91 22.62 -4.36
N GLY A 196 -11.66 21.62 -5.20
CA GLY A 196 -10.33 21.29 -5.71
C GLY A 196 -9.64 22.45 -6.43
N ALA A 197 -10.41 23.31 -7.12
CA ALA A 197 -9.88 24.50 -7.77
C ALA A 197 -9.32 25.56 -6.81
N LYS A 198 -9.56 25.45 -5.50
CA LYS A 198 -9.01 26.36 -4.48
C LYS A 198 -7.65 25.93 -3.95
N ILE A 199 -7.11 24.80 -4.41
CA ILE A 199 -5.81 24.26 -4.02
C ILE A 199 -4.82 24.46 -5.17
N ASP A 200 -3.62 24.93 -4.85
CA ASP A 200 -2.46 24.93 -5.78
C ASP A 200 -1.96 23.48 -5.94
N ARG A 201 -2.64 22.71 -6.80
CA ARG A 201 -2.38 21.29 -7.00
C ARG A 201 -0.95 21.00 -7.51
N PRO A 202 -0.37 21.73 -8.48
CA PRO A 202 1.03 21.52 -8.84
C PRO A 202 1.99 21.60 -7.66
N ARG A 203 1.79 22.55 -6.77
CA ARG A 203 2.63 22.72 -5.57
C ARG A 203 2.34 21.65 -4.50
N VAL A 204 1.08 21.42 -4.18
CA VAL A 204 0.68 20.51 -3.09
C VAL A 204 0.88 19.05 -3.49
N TYR A 205 0.73 18.72 -4.77
CA TYR A 205 0.78 17.34 -5.25
C TYR A 205 2.10 17.03 -5.97
N VAL A 206 2.32 17.60 -7.17
CA VAL A 206 3.47 17.25 -8.00
C VAL A 206 4.79 17.53 -7.30
N LYS A 207 4.94 18.74 -6.76
CA LYS A 207 6.19 19.12 -6.06
C LYS A 207 6.41 18.26 -4.81
N THR A 208 5.37 17.98 -4.01
CA THR A 208 5.49 17.15 -2.81
C THR A 208 5.93 15.73 -3.15
N ILE A 209 5.40 15.12 -4.22
CA ILE A 209 5.81 13.79 -4.66
C ILE A 209 7.29 13.78 -5.08
N ILE A 210 7.69 14.75 -5.89
CA ILE A 210 9.07 14.88 -6.38
C ILE A 210 10.03 15.08 -5.20
N ASP A 211 9.78 16.04 -4.32
CA ASP A 211 10.63 16.34 -3.16
C ASP A 211 10.74 15.13 -2.21
N SER A 212 9.64 14.40 -2.04
CA SER A 212 9.62 13.19 -1.20
C SER A 212 10.54 12.10 -1.75
N LEU A 213 10.47 11.81 -3.06
CA LEU A 213 11.35 10.82 -3.68
C LEU A 213 12.81 11.27 -3.65
N GLU A 214 13.09 12.54 -3.94
CA GLU A 214 14.45 13.09 -3.85
C GLU A 214 15.05 12.93 -2.44
N GLY A 215 14.25 13.17 -1.41
CA GLY A 215 14.62 12.92 -0.03
C GLY A 215 14.91 11.46 0.25
N SER A 216 14.10 10.56 -0.28
CA SER A 216 14.29 9.11 -0.17
C SER A 216 15.58 8.63 -0.84
N LEU A 217 15.86 9.09 -2.06
CA LEU A 217 17.10 8.76 -2.78
C LEU A 217 18.35 9.18 -1.99
N LYS A 218 18.33 10.36 -1.37
CA LYS A 218 19.43 10.83 -0.51
C LYS A 218 19.63 9.92 0.71
N ARG A 219 18.54 9.49 1.37
CA ARG A 219 18.63 8.60 2.54
C ARG A 219 19.06 7.18 2.17
N LEU A 220 18.58 6.67 1.03
CA LEU A 220 18.99 5.39 0.44
C LEU A 220 20.39 5.41 -0.17
N GLN A 221 21.00 6.59 -0.35
CA GLN A 221 22.30 6.78 -0.99
C GLN A 221 22.38 6.10 -2.38
N THR A 222 21.34 6.27 -3.17
CA THR A 222 21.23 5.74 -4.53
C THR A 222 20.64 6.81 -5.45
N ASP A 223 20.92 6.72 -6.74
CA ASP A 223 20.38 7.63 -7.76
C ASP A 223 18.98 7.25 -8.23
N HIS A 224 18.54 6.01 -7.97
CA HIS A 224 17.23 5.52 -8.38
C HIS A 224 16.66 4.45 -7.44
N VAL A 225 15.33 4.30 -7.48
CA VAL A 225 14.60 3.15 -6.97
C VAL A 225 13.94 2.39 -8.13
N ASP A 226 13.67 1.10 -7.94
CA ASP A 226 12.96 0.31 -8.96
C ASP A 226 11.47 0.63 -8.95
N LEU A 227 10.92 0.91 -7.77
CA LEU A 227 9.48 1.11 -7.56
C LEU A 227 9.21 2.27 -6.60
N MET A 228 8.12 2.98 -6.85
CA MET A 228 7.59 4.03 -5.99
C MET A 228 6.11 3.76 -5.73
N MET A 229 5.71 3.63 -4.46
CA MET A 229 4.29 3.53 -4.09
C MET A 229 3.72 4.92 -3.82
N CYS A 230 2.81 5.35 -4.65
CA CYS A 230 2.08 6.61 -4.49
C CYS A 230 0.63 6.44 -4.98
N PRO A 231 -0.39 6.67 -4.13
CA PRO A 231 -0.31 7.05 -2.73
C PRO A 231 0.24 5.94 -1.80
N HIS A 232 0.80 6.34 -0.66
CA HIS A 232 1.05 5.45 0.47
C HIS A 232 -0.16 5.44 1.41
N ALA A 233 -0.46 4.27 1.96
CA ALA A 233 -1.63 4.06 2.84
C ALA A 233 -2.95 4.52 2.20
N CYS A 234 -3.08 4.35 0.89
CA CYS A 234 -4.26 4.69 0.12
C CYS A 234 -5.52 4.09 0.76
N SER A 235 -6.54 4.89 0.96
CA SER A 235 -7.75 4.52 1.68
C SER A 235 -9.01 4.60 0.81
N SER A 236 -8.87 5.00 -0.45
CA SER A 236 -9.99 5.05 -1.37
C SER A 236 -9.57 4.91 -2.84
N PRO A 237 -10.45 4.34 -3.70
CA PRO A 237 -10.24 4.26 -5.15
C PRO A 237 -9.99 5.62 -5.82
N ALA A 238 -10.57 6.70 -5.31
CA ALA A 238 -10.42 8.04 -5.88
C ALA A 238 -8.97 8.55 -5.80
N GLU A 239 -8.23 8.16 -4.78
CA GLU A 239 -6.85 8.61 -4.59
C GLU A 239 -5.89 8.12 -5.68
N VAL A 240 -6.12 6.92 -6.24
CA VAL A 240 -5.29 6.39 -7.34
C VAL A 240 -5.61 7.02 -8.70
N GLN A 241 -6.68 7.80 -8.79
CA GLN A 241 -7.10 8.46 -10.02
C GLN A 241 -6.60 9.92 -10.12
N ILE A 242 -5.87 10.39 -9.13
CA ILE A 242 -5.33 11.76 -9.09
C ILE A 242 -4.25 11.91 -10.17
N HIS A 243 -4.52 12.77 -11.15
CA HIS A 243 -3.68 12.92 -12.35
C HIS A 243 -2.25 13.38 -12.03
N GLU A 244 -2.07 14.22 -11.04
CA GLU A 244 -0.78 14.77 -10.65
C GLU A 244 0.19 13.72 -10.11
N ILE A 245 -0.31 12.57 -9.65
CA ILE A 245 0.55 11.42 -9.33
C ILE A 245 1.23 10.91 -10.61
N TYR A 246 0.48 10.83 -11.71
CA TYR A 246 1.01 10.35 -12.99
C TYR A 246 1.99 11.34 -13.60
N GLU A 247 1.67 12.63 -13.49
CA GLU A 247 2.55 13.72 -13.93
C GLU A 247 3.90 13.67 -13.19
N ALA A 248 3.87 13.60 -11.86
CA ALA A 248 5.08 13.51 -11.04
C ALA A 248 5.87 12.23 -11.35
N PHE A 249 5.18 11.10 -11.49
CA PHE A 249 5.81 9.82 -11.84
C PHE A 249 6.53 9.90 -13.19
N GLU A 250 5.89 10.44 -14.23
CA GLU A 250 6.49 10.56 -15.57
C GLU A 250 7.71 11.49 -15.57
N LEU A 251 7.68 12.58 -14.80
CA LEU A 251 8.84 13.45 -14.64
C LEU A 251 10.02 12.70 -14.00
N LEU A 252 9.77 11.98 -12.92
CA LEU A 252 10.78 11.20 -12.21
C LEU A 252 11.30 10.01 -13.04
N ARG A 253 10.41 9.36 -13.79
CA ARG A 253 10.76 8.26 -14.70
C ARG A 253 11.66 8.74 -15.85
N LYS A 254 11.35 9.87 -16.46
CA LYS A 254 12.20 10.50 -17.51
C LYS A 254 13.58 10.88 -17.00
N GLN A 255 13.71 11.19 -15.72
CA GLN A 255 14.99 11.46 -15.07
C GLN A 255 15.74 10.18 -14.65
N GLY A 256 15.17 9.00 -14.89
CA GLY A 256 15.75 7.72 -14.49
C GLY A 256 15.69 7.39 -13.00
N LYS A 257 14.94 8.18 -12.20
CA LYS A 257 14.90 8.06 -10.74
C LYS A 257 13.95 6.97 -10.23
N VAL A 258 12.99 6.56 -11.06
CA VAL A 258 12.04 5.48 -10.76
C VAL A 258 11.69 4.74 -12.04
N ARG A 259 11.40 3.44 -11.93
CA ARG A 259 11.05 2.62 -13.10
C ARG A 259 9.57 2.34 -13.19
N TYR A 260 8.92 2.01 -12.08
CA TYR A 260 7.51 1.63 -12.03
C TYR A 260 6.76 2.29 -10.88
N LEU A 261 5.48 2.56 -11.13
CA LEU A 261 4.54 3.10 -10.15
C LEU A 261 3.70 1.97 -9.55
N GLY A 262 3.57 1.98 -8.23
CA GLY A 262 2.68 1.13 -7.45
C GLY A 262 1.82 1.93 -6.50
N VAL A 263 0.90 1.24 -5.81
CA VAL A 263 0.07 1.79 -4.73
C VAL A 263 0.11 0.88 -3.51
N SER A 264 -0.01 1.46 -2.31
CA SER A 264 -0.11 0.70 -1.06
C SER A 264 -1.42 1.02 -0.35
N ALA A 265 -2.22 -0.01 0.02
CA ALA A 265 -3.55 0.17 0.62
C ALA A 265 -3.83 -0.81 1.76
N HIS A 266 -4.23 -0.28 2.93
CA HIS A 266 -4.69 -1.05 4.08
C HIS A 266 -6.21 -1.14 4.18
N ASN A 267 -6.91 -0.04 3.83
CA ASN A 267 -8.27 0.25 4.29
C ASN A 267 -9.36 -0.17 3.31
N ASP A 268 -9.07 -0.12 2.02
CA ASP A 268 -9.95 -0.57 0.95
C ASP A 268 -9.14 -1.39 -0.08
N PRO A 269 -8.60 -2.55 0.32
CA PRO A 269 -7.65 -3.29 -0.50
C PRO A 269 -8.22 -3.73 -1.85
N ALA A 270 -9.45 -4.19 -1.90
CA ALA A 270 -10.09 -4.64 -3.14
C ALA A 270 -10.48 -3.44 -4.03
N GLY A 271 -11.07 -2.39 -3.46
CA GLY A 271 -11.47 -1.19 -4.20
C GLY A 271 -10.28 -0.45 -4.79
N VAL A 272 -9.21 -0.26 -4.00
CA VAL A 272 -7.98 0.39 -4.47
C VAL A 272 -7.26 -0.46 -5.51
N LEU A 273 -7.13 -1.78 -5.30
CA LEU A 273 -6.52 -2.68 -6.28
C LEU A 273 -7.26 -2.63 -7.62
N LYS A 274 -8.60 -2.72 -7.59
CA LYS A 274 -9.43 -2.62 -8.79
C LYS A 274 -9.21 -1.30 -9.52
N ALA A 275 -9.30 -0.19 -8.81
CA ALA A 275 -9.11 1.14 -9.40
C ALA A 275 -7.70 1.31 -9.98
N ALA A 276 -6.65 0.83 -9.29
CA ALA A 276 -5.28 0.91 -9.79
C ALA A 276 -5.11 0.12 -11.10
N ILE A 277 -5.70 -1.07 -11.22
CA ILE A 277 -5.72 -1.86 -12.45
C ILE A 277 -6.39 -1.06 -13.58
N GLU A 278 -7.56 -0.47 -13.31
CA GLU A 278 -8.38 0.25 -14.29
C GLU A 278 -7.71 1.52 -14.83
N THR A 279 -6.81 2.15 -14.07
CA THR A 279 -6.06 3.33 -14.55
C THR A 279 -5.09 3.00 -15.69
N GLY A 280 -4.59 1.76 -15.77
CA GLY A 280 -3.56 1.34 -16.72
C GLY A 280 -2.15 1.90 -16.45
N VAL A 281 -1.97 2.81 -15.49
CA VAL A 281 -0.69 3.46 -15.18
C VAL A 281 0.11 2.69 -14.14
N TYR A 282 -0.56 2.16 -13.12
CA TYR A 282 0.09 1.36 -12.07
C TYR A 282 0.51 -0.01 -12.60
N SER A 283 1.63 -0.50 -12.10
CA SER A 283 2.16 -1.83 -12.45
C SER A 283 1.95 -2.87 -11.36
N LEU A 284 1.74 -2.41 -10.12
CA LEU A 284 1.55 -3.28 -8.96
C LEU A 284 0.79 -2.58 -7.85
N ALA A 285 0.28 -3.39 -6.92
CA ALA A 285 -0.25 -2.91 -5.65
C ALA A 285 0.26 -3.77 -4.48
N MET A 286 0.53 -3.12 -3.35
CA MET A 286 0.77 -3.76 -2.07
C MET A 286 -0.48 -3.56 -1.21
N VAL A 287 -1.28 -4.61 -1.02
CA VAL A 287 -2.60 -4.50 -0.41
C VAL A 287 -2.76 -5.43 0.79
N ALA A 288 -3.55 -5.01 1.77
CA ALA A 288 -3.93 -5.89 2.87
C ALA A 288 -4.67 -7.12 2.33
N CYS A 289 -4.07 -8.30 2.50
CA CYS A 289 -4.59 -9.55 1.98
C CYS A 289 -4.28 -10.69 2.96
N ASN A 290 -5.32 -11.30 3.52
CA ASN A 290 -5.21 -12.28 4.61
C ASN A 290 -6.44 -13.20 4.66
N ILE A 291 -6.44 -14.16 5.57
CA ILE A 291 -7.49 -15.16 5.68
C ILE A 291 -8.89 -14.56 5.93
N LEU A 292 -9.00 -13.41 6.61
CA LEU A 292 -10.30 -12.82 6.92
C LEU A 292 -10.90 -12.09 5.72
N ASN A 293 -10.08 -11.31 4.99
CA ASN A 293 -10.56 -10.50 3.86
C ASN A 293 -10.39 -11.17 2.49
N TRP A 294 -9.90 -12.41 2.47
CA TRP A 294 -9.58 -13.14 1.23
C TRP A 294 -10.74 -13.16 0.23
N HIS A 295 -11.95 -13.45 0.68
CA HIS A 295 -13.11 -13.56 -0.20
C HIS A 295 -13.51 -12.22 -0.88
N TYR A 296 -13.12 -11.08 -0.29
CA TYR A 296 -13.30 -9.77 -0.93
C TYR A 296 -12.17 -9.44 -1.92
N VAL A 297 -10.94 -9.85 -1.60
CA VAL A 297 -9.73 -9.44 -2.36
C VAL A 297 -9.43 -10.42 -3.50
N ALA A 298 -9.68 -11.72 -3.32
CA ALA A 298 -9.33 -12.77 -4.28
C ALA A 298 -9.90 -12.56 -5.69
N PRO A 299 -11.16 -12.12 -5.89
CA PRO A 299 -11.68 -11.86 -7.24
C PRO A 299 -10.91 -10.76 -7.99
N VAL A 300 -10.40 -9.76 -7.24
CA VAL A 300 -9.62 -8.66 -7.83
C VAL A 300 -8.16 -9.07 -8.06
N VAL A 301 -7.61 -9.96 -7.21
CA VAL A 301 -6.29 -10.59 -7.45
C VAL A 301 -6.32 -11.42 -8.74
N GLU A 302 -7.41 -12.14 -9.00
CA GLU A 302 -7.61 -12.86 -10.27
C GLU A 302 -7.66 -11.90 -11.47
N GLN A 303 -8.35 -10.78 -11.34
CA GLN A 303 -8.36 -9.73 -12.38
C GLN A 303 -6.96 -9.14 -12.60
N ALA A 304 -6.21 -8.87 -11.52
CA ALA A 304 -4.84 -8.37 -11.58
C ALA A 304 -3.93 -9.32 -12.38
N TYR A 305 -4.00 -10.60 -12.06
CA TYR A 305 -3.21 -11.63 -12.76
C TYR A 305 -3.52 -11.64 -14.27
N LYS A 306 -4.79 -11.63 -14.67
CA LYS A 306 -5.21 -11.60 -16.08
C LYS A 306 -4.74 -10.37 -16.83
N GLN A 307 -4.46 -9.28 -16.13
CA GLN A 307 -3.98 -8.02 -16.72
C GLN A 307 -2.47 -7.80 -16.51
N ASP A 308 -1.74 -8.84 -16.14
CA ASP A 308 -0.30 -8.77 -15.85
C ASP A 308 0.06 -7.67 -14.84
N PHE A 309 -0.74 -7.56 -13.78
CA PHE A 309 -0.61 -6.58 -12.71
C PHE A 309 -0.07 -7.27 -11.45
N GLY A 310 1.02 -6.75 -10.85
CA GLY A 310 1.66 -7.35 -9.69
C GLY A 310 0.88 -7.13 -8.39
N VAL A 311 0.78 -8.16 -7.54
CA VAL A 311 0.16 -8.06 -6.21
C VAL A 311 1.11 -8.56 -5.15
N ILE A 312 1.45 -7.69 -4.19
CA ILE A 312 2.17 -8.04 -2.96
C ILE A 312 1.18 -7.98 -1.80
N ALA A 313 1.04 -9.08 -1.09
CA ALA A 313 0.14 -9.16 0.06
C ALA A 313 0.82 -8.66 1.33
N MET A 314 0.21 -7.67 1.98
CA MET A 314 0.62 -7.19 3.31
C MET A 314 -0.44 -7.45 4.37
N LYS A 315 -0.11 -7.22 5.65
CA LYS A 315 -1.02 -7.50 6.79
C LYS A 315 -1.50 -8.96 6.83
N THR A 316 -0.72 -9.85 6.23
CA THR A 316 -1.09 -11.26 6.03
C THR A 316 -1.17 -12.01 7.35
N SER A 317 -0.16 -11.89 8.21
CA SER A 317 -0.14 -12.53 9.53
C SER A 317 -0.66 -11.63 10.66
N GLN A 318 -0.51 -10.31 10.54
CA GLN A 318 -0.88 -9.38 11.62
C GLN A 318 -2.34 -9.50 12.03
N VAL A 319 -3.24 -9.81 11.11
CA VAL A 319 -4.68 -9.96 11.40
C VAL A 319 -4.97 -11.10 12.39
N ILE A 320 -4.06 -12.08 12.53
CA ILE A 320 -4.20 -13.21 13.46
C ILE A 320 -4.01 -12.79 14.92
N PHE A 321 -3.30 -11.69 15.13
CA PHE A 321 -2.94 -11.19 16.46
C PHE A 321 -3.78 -9.96 16.83
N GLN A 322 -3.75 -9.61 18.13
CA GLN A 322 -4.32 -8.36 18.60
C GLN A 322 -3.67 -7.15 17.86
N PRO A 323 -4.39 -6.02 17.72
CA PRO A 323 -3.82 -4.82 17.09
C PRO A 323 -2.50 -4.34 17.74
N ASP A 324 -1.84 -3.39 17.09
CA ASP A 324 -0.66 -2.70 17.61
C ASP A 324 0.56 -3.60 17.83
N ARG A 325 0.83 -4.49 16.87
CA ARG A 325 1.99 -5.39 16.86
C ARG A 325 2.05 -6.36 18.05
N SER A 326 0.91 -6.66 18.64
CA SER A 326 0.81 -7.66 19.69
C SER A 326 1.28 -9.03 19.17
N THR A 327 1.89 -9.81 20.05
CA THR A 327 2.20 -11.22 19.81
C THR A 327 1.11 -12.16 20.34
N THR A 328 0.03 -11.61 20.90
CA THR A 328 -1.09 -12.38 21.45
C THR A 328 -2.08 -12.73 20.35
N PRO A 329 -2.26 -14.02 20.01
CA PRO A 329 -3.22 -14.41 18.98
C PRO A 329 -4.67 -14.11 19.42
N VAL A 330 -5.52 -13.81 18.43
CA VAL A 330 -6.97 -13.82 18.60
C VAL A 330 -7.44 -15.28 18.42
N PRO A 331 -8.01 -15.93 19.45
CA PRO A 331 -8.23 -17.38 19.46
C PRO A 331 -9.00 -17.91 18.24
N GLU A 332 -10.09 -17.24 17.85
CA GLU A 332 -10.94 -17.67 16.74
C GLU A 332 -10.21 -17.56 15.39
N ARG A 333 -9.36 -16.54 15.22
CA ARG A 333 -8.59 -16.32 14.00
C ARG A 333 -7.43 -17.32 13.89
N ALA A 334 -6.78 -17.62 15.02
CA ALA A 334 -5.75 -18.63 15.10
C ALA A 334 -6.32 -20.02 14.78
N ALA A 335 -7.45 -20.41 15.40
CA ALA A 335 -8.13 -21.67 15.12
C ALA A 335 -8.55 -21.81 13.65
N LEU A 336 -9.12 -20.76 13.05
CA LEU A 336 -9.46 -20.74 11.63
C LEU A 336 -8.23 -20.99 10.74
N LEU A 337 -7.12 -20.34 11.05
CA LEU A 337 -5.88 -20.49 10.30
C LEU A 337 -5.27 -21.89 10.45
N GLU A 338 -5.29 -22.45 11.66
CA GLU A 338 -4.79 -23.79 11.93
C GLU A 338 -5.60 -24.88 11.23
N GLN A 339 -6.92 -24.73 11.18
CA GLN A 339 -7.81 -25.61 10.41
C GLN A 339 -7.55 -25.52 8.90
N THR A 340 -7.28 -24.30 8.40
CA THR A 340 -7.09 -24.07 6.96
C THR A 340 -5.71 -24.51 6.47
N ILE A 341 -4.68 -24.33 7.29
CA ILE A 341 -3.29 -24.70 6.99
C ILE A 341 -2.78 -25.62 8.11
N PRO A 342 -3.01 -26.94 8.02
CA PRO A 342 -2.55 -27.89 9.03
C PRO A 342 -1.02 -28.07 9.02
N GLY A 343 -0.48 -28.72 10.05
CA GLY A 343 0.94 -29.05 10.21
C GLY A 343 1.68 -28.12 11.19
N ASP A 344 2.98 -28.34 11.33
CA ASP A 344 3.81 -27.80 12.43
C ASP A 344 4.31 -26.37 12.26
N MET A 345 3.91 -25.68 11.17
CA MET A 345 4.25 -24.27 10.95
C MET A 345 3.66 -23.39 12.06
N ASN A 346 4.40 -22.34 12.48
CA ASN A 346 3.85 -21.32 13.36
C ASN A 346 2.78 -20.46 12.66
N LEU A 347 2.02 -19.68 13.42
CA LEU A 347 0.90 -18.87 12.88
C LEU A 347 1.33 -17.88 11.80
N HIS A 348 2.52 -17.28 11.91
CA HIS A 348 3.04 -16.39 10.86
C HIS A 348 3.29 -17.15 9.56
N GLN A 349 3.97 -18.29 9.64
CA GLN A 349 4.26 -19.14 8.49
C GLN A 349 2.98 -19.68 7.83
N LYS A 350 2.00 -20.11 8.63
CA LYS A 350 0.68 -20.56 8.13
C LYS A 350 -0.05 -19.43 7.40
N ALA A 351 -0.03 -18.22 7.94
CA ALA A 351 -0.65 -17.06 7.30
C ALA A 351 0.02 -16.72 5.95
N TYR A 352 1.35 -16.74 5.86
CA TYR A 352 2.06 -16.56 4.60
C TYR A 352 1.73 -17.67 3.60
N ARG A 353 1.75 -18.92 4.04
CA ARG A 353 1.41 -20.09 3.21
C ARG A 353 -0.03 -20.00 2.68
N PHE A 354 -0.99 -19.58 3.50
CA PHE A 354 -2.38 -19.39 3.09
C PHE A 354 -2.47 -18.50 1.83
N VAL A 355 -1.85 -17.33 1.86
CA VAL A 355 -1.91 -16.39 0.74
C VAL A 355 -1.09 -16.88 -0.45
N LEU A 356 0.10 -17.44 -0.23
CA LEU A 356 0.99 -17.95 -1.29
C LEU A 356 0.48 -19.22 -1.97
N ASN A 357 -0.49 -19.92 -1.40
CA ASN A 357 -1.18 -21.01 -2.08
C ASN A 357 -1.95 -20.54 -3.32
N ASN A 358 -2.27 -19.23 -3.40
CA ASN A 358 -2.77 -18.64 -4.64
C ASN A 358 -1.57 -18.22 -5.54
N PRO A 359 -1.44 -18.80 -6.75
CA PRO A 359 -0.33 -18.49 -7.65
C PRO A 359 -0.39 -17.08 -8.26
N HIS A 360 -1.52 -16.39 -8.15
CA HIS A 360 -1.74 -15.05 -8.69
C HIS A 360 -1.25 -13.92 -7.76
N VAL A 361 -0.86 -14.25 -6.52
CA VAL A 361 -0.15 -13.32 -5.62
C VAL A 361 1.34 -13.42 -5.90
N SER A 362 1.99 -12.31 -6.20
CA SER A 362 3.42 -12.30 -6.54
C SER A 362 4.31 -12.57 -5.31
N ALA A 363 3.97 -12.00 -4.16
CA ALA A 363 4.72 -12.21 -2.91
C ALA A 363 3.89 -11.81 -1.68
N VAL A 364 4.38 -12.23 -0.51
CA VAL A 364 3.95 -11.71 0.79
C VAL A 364 5.05 -10.85 1.39
N ILE A 365 4.67 -9.79 2.13
CA ILE A 365 5.64 -8.99 2.88
C ILE A 365 5.78 -9.53 4.32
N SER A 366 7.01 -9.71 4.76
CA SER A 366 7.34 -10.09 6.13
C SER A 366 8.22 -9.02 6.77
N GLN A 367 7.79 -8.54 7.91
CA GLN A 367 8.63 -7.76 8.83
C GLN A 367 9.53 -8.74 9.58
N MET A 368 10.81 -8.75 9.26
CA MET A 368 11.82 -9.56 9.93
C MET A 368 12.72 -8.62 10.73
N GLU A 369 12.71 -8.73 12.05
CA GLU A 369 13.39 -7.81 12.96
C GLU A 369 14.80 -8.27 13.35
N ASN A 370 15.10 -9.55 13.09
CA ASN A 370 16.35 -10.20 13.48
C ASN A 370 16.61 -11.47 12.65
N GLU A 371 17.81 -12.03 12.79
CA GLU A 371 18.22 -13.25 12.05
C GLU A 371 17.36 -14.47 12.37
N LYS A 372 16.84 -14.60 13.59
CA LYS A 372 15.98 -15.72 13.96
C LYS A 372 14.72 -15.70 13.09
N GLN A 373 14.05 -14.55 12.97
CA GLN A 373 12.85 -14.41 12.15
C GLN A 373 13.15 -14.61 10.65
N VAL A 374 14.33 -14.20 10.15
CA VAL A 374 14.76 -14.50 8.78
C VAL A 374 14.82 -16.01 8.55
N ARG A 375 15.48 -16.76 9.47
CA ARG A 375 15.65 -18.21 9.39
C ARG A 375 14.32 -18.97 9.57
N GLU A 376 13.37 -18.40 10.30
CA GLU A 376 12.04 -18.98 10.49
C GLU A 376 11.10 -18.70 9.30
N ASN A 377 11.11 -17.49 8.74
CA ASN A 377 10.11 -17.08 7.74
C ASN A 377 10.51 -17.45 6.31
N LEU A 378 11.77 -17.27 5.90
CA LEU A 378 12.19 -17.57 4.54
C LEU A 378 12.03 -19.04 4.11
N PRO A 379 12.13 -20.08 4.97
CA PRO A 379 11.82 -21.44 4.58
C PRO A 379 10.40 -21.67 4.03
N VAL A 380 9.43 -20.79 4.35
CA VAL A 380 8.07 -20.86 3.78
C VAL A 380 8.10 -20.72 2.24
N VAL A 381 9.08 -20.04 1.70
CA VAL A 381 9.24 -19.77 0.24
C VAL A 381 10.44 -20.48 -0.38
N ARG A 382 10.96 -21.51 0.27
CA ARG A 382 11.97 -22.37 -0.34
C ARG A 382 11.36 -23.31 -1.38
N ALA A 383 12.16 -23.60 -2.43
CA ALA A 383 11.84 -24.54 -3.51
C ALA A 383 11.93 -25.99 -3.01
#